data_82bc292d8a2380ce63e0f9ba18145505
#
_entry.id   82bc292d8a2380ce63e0f9ba18145505
#
_cell.length_a   1.000
_cell.length_b   1.000
_cell.length_c   1.000
_cell.angle_alpha   90.00
_cell.angle_beta   90.00
_cell.angle_gamma   90.00
#
_symmetry.space_group_name_H-M   'P 1'
#
loop_
_entity.id
_entity.type
_entity.pdbx_description
1 polymer ?
#
loop_
_entity_poly.entity_id
_entity_poly.type
_entity_poly.pdbx_seq_one_letter_code
_entity_poly.pdbx_strand_id
1 'polypeptide(L)'
;YNHFESRSELLAQALERALVEGAKTATTGVKPGDAPRSYETRVRGYVSRAHRDARTSGCAIAALASDVARADVASRAVMSTHIDEFVGQLAQSMHSRDEGDAMLAMSAMVGAVLLARVQTDPKKSDALLKSVRDRLLALNRTEAA
;
A
#
# COMPACT_ATOMS: atom_id res chain seq x y z
N TYR A 1 -4.78 -33.09 -7.61
CA TYR A 1 -4.33 -32.53 -6.34
C TYR A 1 -2.93 -31.90 -6.36
N ASN A 2 -2.16 -32.05 -7.41
CA ASN A 2 -0.79 -31.55 -7.49
C ASN A 2 -0.64 -30.50 -8.61
N HIS A 3 -1.22 -29.32 -8.37
CA HIS A 3 -0.99 -28.16 -9.24
C HIS A 3 0.25 -27.34 -8.77
N PHE A 4 0.84 -27.67 -7.62
CA PHE A 4 1.97 -26.96 -7.03
C PHE A 4 3.06 -27.97 -6.66
N GLU A 5 4.29 -27.68 -7.05
CA GLU A 5 5.45 -28.53 -6.76
C GLU A 5 5.88 -28.48 -5.29
N SER A 6 5.51 -27.40 -4.59
CA SER A 6 5.83 -27.22 -3.16
C SER A 6 4.84 -26.28 -2.46
N ARG A 7 4.84 -26.35 -1.11
CA ARG A 7 4.11 -25.39 -0.26
C ARG A 7 4.57 -23.95 -0.50
N SER A 8 5.85 -23.76 -0.76
CA SER A 8 6.46 -22.46 -1.06
C SER A 8 5.90 -21.86 -2.34
N GLU A 9 5.78 -22.67 -3.39
CA GLU A 9 5.17 -22.26 -4.66
C GLU A 9 3.70 -21.89 -4.49
N LEU A 10 2.93 -22.69 -3.76
CA LEU A 10 1.54 -22.40 -3.44
C LEU A 10 1.39 -21.05 -2.73
N LEU A 11 2.24 -20.78 -1.73
CA LEU A 11 2.23 -19.51 -1.00
C LEU A 11 2.59 -18.32 -1.90
N ALA A 12 3.62 -18.46 -2.74
CA ALA A 12 4.03 -17.40 -3.67
C ALA A 12 2.91 -17.07 -4.67
N GLN A 13 2.27 -18.08 -5.26
CA GLN A 13 1.16 -17.87 -6.20
C GLN A 13 -0.10 -17.31 -5.51
N ALA A 14 -0.42 -17.76 -4.30
CA ALA A 14 -1.52 -17.21 -3.53
C ALA A 14 -1.29 -15.75 -3.17
N LEU A 15 -0.06 -15.39 -2.80
CA LEU A 15 0.34 -14.01 -2.52
C LEU A 15 0.25 -13.13 -3.77
N GLU A 16 0.78 -13.59 -4.91
CA GLU A 16 0.69 -12.87 -6.18
C GLU A 16 -0.76 -12.59 -6.55
N ARG A 17 -1.64 -13.57 -6.41
CA ARG A 17 -3.07 -13.40 -6.65
C ARG A 17 -3.69 -12.38 -5.70
N ALA A 18 -3.38 -12.42 -4.43
CA ALA A 18 -3.88 -11.46 -3.44
C ALA A 18 -3.42 -10.02 -3.74
N LEU A 19 -2.17 -9.85 -4.19
CA LEU A 19 -1.61 -8.56 -4.58
C LEU A 19 -2.28 -8.01 -5.84
N VAL A 20 -2.52 -8.86 -6.84
CA VAL A 20 -3.23 -8.48 -8.08
C VAL A 20 -4.68 -8.09 -7.79
N GLU A 21 -5.39 -8.86 -6.97
CA GLU A 21 -6.77 -8.54 -6.57
C GLU A 21 -6.84 -7.24 -5.76
N GLY A 22 -5.91 -7.03 -4.83
CA GLY A 22 -5.80 -5.79 -4.07
C GLY A 22 -5.52 -4.57 -4.96
N ALA A 23 -4.66 -4.71 -5.96
CA ALA A 23 -4.40 -3.67 -6.95
C ALA A 23 -5.64 -3.34 -7.80
N LYS A 24 -6.41 -4.33 -8.22
CA LYS A 24 -7.68 -4.12 -8.94
C LYS A 24 -8.68 -3.34 -8.09
N THR A 25 -8.81 -3.68 -6.80
CA THR A 25 -9.67 -2.93 -5.87
C THR A 25 -9.23 -1.48 -5.74
N ALA A 26 -7.93 -1.23 -5.65
CA ALA A 26 -7.37 0.12 -5.58
C ALA A 26 -7.60 0.94 -6.85
N THR A 27 -7.78 0.28 -8.00
CA THR A 27 -8.05 0.92 -9.30
C THR A 27 -9.54 0.91 -9.69
N THR A 28 -10.42 0.43 -8.82
CA THR A 28 -11.87 0.44 -9.08
C THR A 28 -12.37 1.85 -9.43
N GLY A 29 -13.07 1.97 -10.55
CA GLY A 29 -13.58 3.25 -11.06
C GLY A 29 -12.60 4.01 -11.97
N VAL A 30 -11.37 3.50 -12.20
CA VAL A 30 -10.45 4.04 -13.21
C VAL A 30 -10.75 3.35 -14.56
N LYS A 31 -11.00 4.16 -15.58
CA LYS A 31 -11.24 3.65 -16.94
C LYS A 31 -9.93 3.61 -17.74
N PRO A 32 -9.82 2.74 -18.74
CA PRO A 32 -8.73 2.81 -19.71
C PRO A 32 -8.68 4.20 -20.35
N GLY A 33 -7.51 4.87 -20.30
CA GLY A 33 -7.31 6.22 -20.82
C GLY A 33 -7.51 7.35 -19.81
N ASP A 34 -7.94 7.06 -18.58
CA ASP A 34 -7.97 8.06 -17.51
C ASP A 34 -6.53 8.50 -17.15
N ALA A 35 -6.38 9.76 -16.76
CA ALA A 35 -5.12 10.25 -16.23
C ALA A 35 -4.70 9.47 -14.95
N PRO A 36 -3.40 9.26 -14.73
CA PRO A 36 -2.91 8.64 -13.51
C PRO A 36 -3.41 9.38 -12.28
N ARG A 37 -3.80 8.64 -11.24
CA ARG A 37 -4.23 9.25 -9.97
C ARG A 37 -3.12 10.12 -9.40
N SER A 38 -3.47 11.33 -8.98
CA SER A 38 -2.55 12.23 -8.30
C SER A 38 -2.06 11.64 -6.98
N TYR A 39 -0.90 12.11 -6.51
CA TYR A 39 -0.37 11.76 -5.20
C TYR A 39 -1.38 12.01 -4.08
N GLU A 40 -2.05 13.16 -4.10
CA GLU A 40 -3.07 13.49 -3.10
C GLU A 40 -4.23 12.49 -3.08
N THR A 41 -4.74 12.11 -4.25
CA THR A 41 -5.81 11.11 -4.37
C THR A 41 -5.36 9.77 -3.82
N ARG A 42 -4.12 9.34 -4.09
CA ARG A 42 -3.54 8.11 -3.57
C ARG A 42 -3.43 8.12 -2.06
N VAL A 43 -2.87 9.20 -1.49
CA VAL A 43 -2.69 9.34 -0.04
C VAL A 43 -4.04 9.39 0.68
N ARG A 44 -5.00 10.18 0.18
CA ARG A 44 -6.33 10.30 0.80
C ARG A 44 -7.12 9.01 0.76
N GLY A 45 -7.03 8.27 -0.32
CA GLY A 45 -7.70 6.97 -0.46
C GLY A 45 -7.06 5.90 0.42
N TYR A 46 -5.73 5.85 0.46
CA TYR A 46 -5.01 4.84 1.21
C TYR A 46 -5.07 5.07 2.73
N VAL A 47 -4.74 6.28 3.18
CA VAL A 47 -4.75 6.66 4.61
C VAL A 47 -6.14 7.14 5.00
N SER A 48 -7.09 6.22 5.06
CA SER A 48 -8.50 6.50 5.30
C SER A 48 -9.14 5.48 6.24
N ARG A 49 -10.25 5.88 6.85
CA ARG A 49 -11.08 4.95 7.65
C ARG A 49 -11.60 3.80 6.78
N ALA A 50 -12.04 4.09 5.57
CA ALA A 50 -12.54 3.08 4.65
C ALA A 50 -11.50 1.99 4.39
N HIS A 51 -10.25 2.36 4.12
CA HIS A 51 -9.16 1.40 3.92
C HIS A 51 -8.77 0.68 5.21
N ARG A 52 -8.71 1.38 6.36
CA ARG A 52 -8.47 0.76 7.66
C ARG A 52 -9.49 -0.35 7.93
N ASP A 53 -10.75 -0.09 7.68
CA ASP A 53 -11.87 -0.98 8.01
C ASP A 53 -12.08 -2.08 6.96
N ALA A 54 -11.55 -1.92 5.74
CA ALA A 54 -11.60 -2.89 4.64
C ALA A 54 -10.58 -4.02 4.83
N ARG A 55 -10.78 -4.89 5.83
CA ARG A 55 -9.83 -5.95 6.19
C ARG A 55 -9.71 -7.06 5.14
N THR A 56 -10.77 -7.30 4.37
CA THR A 56 -10.84 -8.38 3.38
C THR A 56 -10.57 -7.91 1.95
N SER A 57 -10.62 -6.60 1.69
CA SER A 57 -10.46 -6.00 0.36
C SER A 57 -9.42 -4.89 0.31
N GLY A 58 -8.65 -4.70 1.39
CA GLY A 58 -7.60 -3.70 1.49
C GLY A 58 -6.30 -4.12 0.82
N CYS A 59 -5.27 -3.28 1.00
CA CYS A 59 -3.94 -3.54 0.47
C CYS A 59 -3.32 -4.82 1.06
N ALA A 60 -2.92 -5.74 0.20
CA ALA A 60 -2.30 -7.00 0.61
C ALA A 60 -0.94 -6.79 1.29
N ILE A 61 -0.21 -5.73 0.95
CA ILE A 61 1.05 -5.38 1.64
C ILE A 61 0.76 -5.07 3.11
N ALA A 62 -0.22 -4.20 3.39
CA ALA A 62 -0.60 -3.88 4.76
C ALA A 62 -1.13 -5.09 5.55
N ALA A 63 -1.76 -6.04 4.86
CA ALA A 63 -2.29 -7.25 5.51
C ALA A 63 -1.23 -8.32 5.75
N LEU A 64 -0.26 -8.50 4.86
CA LEU A 64 0.57 -9.69 4.78
C LEU A 64 2.08 -9.44 4.93
N ALA A 65 2.57 -8.19 4.90
CA ALA A 65 4.01 -7.91 4.90
C ALA A 65 4.74 -8.53 6.10
N SER A 66 4.14 -8.50 7.28
CA SER A 66 4.73 -9.09 8.49
C SER A 66 4.90 -10.60 8.39
N ASP A 67 3.95 -11.30 7.77
CA ASP A 67 4.03 -12.74 7.57
C ASP A 67 5.01 -13.09 6.45
N VAL A 68 4.97 -12.34 5.36
CA VAL A 68 5.87 -12.52 4.22
C VAL A 68 7.32 -12.26 4.60
N ALA A 69 7.60 -11.32 5.52
CA ALA A 69 8.95 -11.07 6.02
C ALA A 69 9.59 -12.31 6.67
N ARG A 70 8.78 -13.25 7.16
CA ARG A 70 9.23 -14.52 7.74
C ARG A 70 9.10 -15.71 6.77
N ALA A 71 8.63 -15.46 5.56
CA ALA A 71 8.43 -16.48 4.56
C ALA A 71 9.72 -16.79 3.77
N ASP A 72 9.62 -17.73 2.86
CA ASP A 72 10.71 -18.11 1.95
C ASP A 72 11.09 -16.99 0.97
N VAL A 73 12.23 -17.18 0.29
CA VAL A 73 12.76 -16.18 -0.65
C VAL A 73 11.80 -15.94 -1.82
N ALA A 74 11.11 -16.96 -2.32
CA ALA A 74 10.19 -16.82 -3.46
C ALA A 74 9.00 -15.92 -3.08
N SER A 75 8.37 -16.14 -1.92
CA SER A 75 7.28 -15.29 -1.42
C SER A 75 7.72 -13.85 -1.17
N ARG A 76 8.92 -13.67 -0.60
CA ARG A 76 9.48 -12.33 -0.39
C ARG A 76 9.76 -11.61 -1.72
N ALA A 77 10.26 -12.33 -2.73
CA ALA A 77 10.51 -11.76 -4.06
C ALA A 77 9.22 -11.26 -4.73
N VAL A 78 8.12 -12.00 -4.62
CA VAL A 78 6.81 -11.59 -5.13
C VAL A 78 6.37 -10.27 -4.49
N MET A 79 6.43 -10.16 -3.16
CA MET A 79 6.04 -8.93 -2.47
C MET A 79 7.00 -7.78 -2.78
N SER A 80 8.31 -8.04 -2.88
CA SER A 80 9.32 -7.05 -3.23
C SER A 80 9.00 -6.36 -4.55
N THR A 81 8.65 -7.11 -5.58
CA THR A 81 8.23 -6.56 -6.88
C THR A 81 7.05 -5.60 -6.74
N HIS A 82 6.04 -5.96 -5.95
CA HIS A 82 4.88 -5.09 -5.72
C HIS A 82 5.21 -3.84 -4.90
N ILE A 83 6.14 -3.94 -3.96
CA ILE A 83 6.65 -2.78 -3.21
C ILE A 83 7.35 -1.82 -4.18
N ASP A 84 8.22 -2.32 -5.04
CA ASP A 84 8.93 -1.50 -6.02
C ASP A 84 7.98 -0.81 -7.00
N GLU A 85 6.96 -1.52 -7.49
CA GLU A 85 5.91 -0.95 -8.34
C GLU A 85 5.13 0.16 -7.62
N PHE A 86 4.77 -0.05 -6.36
CA PHE A 86 4.05 0.96 -5.58
C PHE A 86 4.90 2.21 -5.35
N VAL A 87 6.17 2.04 -4.95
CA VAL A 87 7.13 3.16 -4.81
C VAL A 87 7.27 3.91 -6.13
N GLY A 88 7.44 3.20 -7.25
CA GLY A 88 7.55 3.80 -8.57
C GLY A 88 6.32 4.63 -8.95
N GLN A 89 5.12 4.14 -8.69
CA GLN A 89 3.87 4.87 -8.94
C GLN A 89 3.72 6.11 -8.05
N LEU A 90 4.15 6.03 -6.78
CA LEU A 90 4.17 7.19 -5.89
C LEU A 90 5.16 8.23 -6.39
N ALA A 91 6.41 7.84 -6.69
CA ALA A 91 7.43 8.75 -7.19
C ALA A 91 6.99 9.50 -8.45
N GLN A 92 6.36 8.79 -9.41
CA GLN A 92 5.82 9.41 -10.63
C GLN A 92 4.69 10.41 -10.36
N SER A 93 3.97 10.24 -9.27
CA SER A 93 2.85 11.12 -8.87
C SER A 93 3.27 12.30 -7.99
N MET A 94 4.51 12.31 -7.50
CA MET A 94 5.06 13.38 -6.65
C MET A 94 5.75 14.46 -7.49
N HIS A 95 5.77 15.69 -6.98
CA HIS A 95 6.47 16.81 -7.63
C HIS A 95 7.98 16.62 -7.64
N SER A 96 8.55 16.14 -6.52
CA SER A 96 9.98 15.88 -6.41
C SER A 96 10.45 14.76 -7.33
N ARG A 97 9.58 13.80 -7.62
CA ARG A 97 9.93 12.53 -8.28
C ARG A 97 11.10 11.80 -7.60
N ASP A 98 11.37 12.14 -6.36
CA ASP A 98 12.40 11.51 -5.56
C ASP A 98 11.91 10.17 -5.01
N GLU A 99 12.71 9.13 -5.25
CA GLU A 99 12.37 7.77 -4.84
C GLU A 99 12.41 7.61 -3.31
N GLY A 100 13.31 8.33 -2.63
CA GLY A 100 13.39 8.33 -1.17
C GLY A 100 12.15 8.92 -0.53
N ASP A 101 11.59 10.01 -1.08
CA ASP A 101 10.32 10.58 -0.64
C ASP A 101 9.16 9.60 -0.87
N ALA A 102 9.17 8.91 -2.01
CA ALA A 102 8.16 7.89 -2.30
C ALA A 102 8.24 6.69 -1.35
N MET A 103 9.45 6.23 -1.02
CA MET A 103 9.67 5.16 -0.04
C MET A 103 9.19 5.58 1.36
N LEU A 104 9.49 6.82 1.77
CA LEU A 104 9.01 7.38 3.03
C LEU A 104 7.48 7.43 3.04
N ALA A 105 6.88 7.94 1.97
CA ALA A 105 5.43 8.04 1.84
C ALA A 105 4.76 6.67 1.92
N MET A 106 5.24 5.68 1.17
CA MET A 106 4.72 4.32 1.23
C MET A 106 4.84 3.72 2.62
N SER A 107 6.00 3.83 3.25
CA SER A 107 6.25 3.30 4.59
C SER A 107 5.29 3.91 5.61
N ALA A 108 5.08 5.23 5.54
CA ALA A 108 4.13 5.94 6.41
C ALA A 108 2.67 5.54 6.13
N MET A 109 2.28 5.38 4.87
CA MET A 109 0.93 4.96 4.48
C MET A 109 0.60 3.57 5.02
N VAL A 110 1.47 2.60 4.78
CA VAL A 110 1.31 1.22 5.26
C VAL A 110 1.31 1.18 6.79
N GLY A 111 2.29 1.83 7.41
CA GLY A 111 2.41 1.90 8.86
C GLY A 111 1.20 2.55 9.53
N ALA A 112 0.67 3.63 8.97
CA ALA A 112 -0.51 4.32 9.50
C ALA A 112 -1.75 3.42 9.51
N VAL A 113 -2.01 2.68 8.43
CA VAL A 113 -3.15 1.75 8.35
C VAL A 113 -3.00 0.61 9.36
N LEU A 114 -1.80 0.02 9.45
CA LEU A 114 -1.51 -1.05 10.41
C LEU A 114 -1.70 -0.59 11.86
N LEU A 115 -1.09 0.52 12.22
CA LEU A 115 -1.15 1.06 13.57
C LEU A 115 -2.57 1.51 13.94
N ALA A 116 -3.31 2.10 12.99
CA ALA A 116 -4.69 2.48 13.20
C ALA A 116 -5.62 1.28 13.45
N ARG A 117 -5.32 0.12 12.82
CA ARG A 117 -6.06 -1.14 13.07
C ARG A 117 -5.81 -1.72 14.45
N VAL A 118 -4.64 -1.48 15.03
CA VAL A 118 -4.27 -1.97 16.38
C VAL A 118 -4.83 -1.09 17.49
N GLN A 119 -5.09 0.19 17.22
CA GLN A 119 -5.65 1.10 18.21
C GLN A 119 -7.04 0.68 18.66
N THR A 120 -7.21 0.50 19.98
CA THR A 120 -8.49 0.15 20.60
C THR A 120 -9.38 1.36 20.83
N ASP A 121 -8.79 2.57 20.94
CA ASP A 121 -9.53 3.83 21.05
C ASP A 121 -9.79 4.39 19.62
N PRO A 122 -11.07 4.48 19.20
CA PRO A 122 -11.41 4.99 17.87
C PRO A 122 -10.92 6.42 17.61
N LYS A 123 -10.89 7.28 18.63
CA LYS A 123 -10.42 8.66 18.50
C LYS A 123 -8.91 8.71 18.22
N LYS A 124 -8.15 7.86 18.90
CA LYS A 124 -6.70 7.75 18.66
C LYS A 124 -6.40 7.15 17.29
N SER A 125 -7.17 6.14 16.88
CA SER A 125 -7.07 5.55 15.54
C SER A 125 -7.31 6.59 14.45
N ASP A 126 -8.38 7.37 14.57
CA ASP A 126 -8.72 8.43 13.62
C ASP A 126 -7.68 9.56 13.60
N ALA A 127 -7.20 9.98 14.77
CA ALA A 127 -6.19 11.01 14.92
C ALA A 127 -4.86 10.58 14.26
N LEU A 128 -4.47 9.32 14.38
CA LEU A 128 -3.28 8.77 13.73
C LEU A 128 -3.40 8.85 12.21
N LEU A 129 -4.50 8.38 11.64
CA LEU A 129 -4.74 8.45 10.19
C LEU A 129 -4.71 9.91 9.71
N LYS A 130 -5.39 10.81 10.43
CA LYS A 130 -5.42 12.23 10.06
C LYS A 130 -4.02 12.85 10.10
N SER A 131 -3.27 12.62 11.16
CA SER A 131 -1.94 13.21 11.34
C SER A 131 -0.97 12.75 10.26
N VAL A 132 -0.91 11.46 9.98
CA VAL A 132 -0.04 10.92 8.92
C VAL A 132 -0.45 11.43 7.54
N ARG A 133 -1.74 11.40 7.24
CA ARG A 133 -2.24 11.92 5.96
C ARG A 133 -1.88 13.38 5.74
N ASP A 134 -2.10 14.24 6.74
CA ASP A 134 -1.81 15.66 6.62
C ASP A 134 -0.31 15.92 6.39
N ARG A 135 0.57 15.16 7.05
CA ARG A 135 2.02 15.23 6.86
C ARG A 135 2.45 14.76 5.47
N LEU A 136 1.89 13.66 4.98
CA LEU A 136 2.16 13.17 3.64
C LEU A 136 1.72 14.15 2.55
N LEU A 137 0.57 14.79 2.72
CA LEU A 137 0.10 15.82 1.79
C LEU A 137 1.01 17.06 1.81
N ALA A 138 1.53 17.42 2.99
CA ALA A 138 2.50 18.51 3.13
C ALA A 138 3.84 18.19 2.45
N LEU A 139 4.30 16.94 2.53
CA LEU A 139 5.54 16.49 1.89
C LEU A 139 5.58 16.83 0.39
N ASN A 140 4.48 16.64 -0.32
CA ASN A 140 4.41 16.91 -1.76
C ASN A 140 4.21 18.40 -2.11
N ARG A 141 4.00 19.28 -1.13
CA ARG A 141 3.84 20.73 -1.35
C ARG A 141 5.12 21.53 -1.22
N THR A 142 6.17 20.95 -0.66
CA THR A 142 7.37 21.67 -0.21
C THR A 142 8.26 22.17 -1.36
N GLU A 143 7.98 21.85 -2.62
CA GLU A 143 8.79 22.27 -3.77
C GLU A 143 8.13 23.36 -4.65
N ALA A 144 7.09 24.01 -4.17
CA ALA A 144 6.47 25.16 -4.88
C ALA A 144 6.97 26.51 -4.32
N ALA A 145 8.29 26.61 -4.09
CA ALA A 145 8.93 27.88 -3.74
C ALA A 145 9.96 28.28 -4.81
#